data_1058de34c44e1c29af31a1cb98b2aca5
#
_entry.id   1058de34c44e1c29af31a1cb98b2aca5
#
_cell.length_a   1.000
_cell.length_b   1.000
_cell.length_c   1.000
_cell.angle_alpha   90.00
_cell.angle_beta   90.00
_cell.angle_gamma   90.00
#
_symmetry.space_group_name_H-M   'P 1'
#
loop_
_entity.id
_entity.type
_entity.pdbx_description
1 polymer ?
#
loop_
_entity_poly.entity_id
_entity_poly.type
_entity_poly.pdbx_seq_one_letter_code
_entity_poly.pdbx_strand_id
1 'polypeptide(L)'
;MKTDKNTDNQNTKRRSTFAILFYINRTKVRKDGMCQLLCKVSIDAEWEQIGTKVSVNPAIWNPEKGRADGRSENAVTVNRAIDELTKEITEHYNHIKKSLGFVTAELVKNAVKGIGQKPVTLLALFREHNEEFKKRVGVDRIKETYDCYQRSYKHLAAFIQEKRGVEDVTLRSLDKVFYDDFEIFLQSDCRLSPKTVHEHLYRLKKMTMRAVSQGTLRRDPYSRLHPPLPKRKSRHMKLEDLKTLMSTPVDKPQLQRVRDWFIFSTFTGLAYADLRRLSVNDITQAEDGSWWIHIKRKKTDTLSSIRLLDIPLRIIEKYKHERQSDKVFNTWDRNYMSMLMQELSEVYGFHITYHKARHNFGTHMTLSLGVPIETVSKMMGHTSITTTQIYARAPRMVA
;
A
#
# COMPACT_ATOMS: atom_id res chain seq x y z
N MET A 1 -15.36 -49.36 -22.73
CA MET A 1 -14.88 -49.62 -21.35
C MET A 1 -13.42 -49.28 -21.26
N LYS A 2 -13.09 -48.10 -20.76
CA LYS A 2 -11.77 -47.75 -20.19
C LYS A 2 -12.06 -46.78 -19.08
N THR A 3 -11.74 -47.21 -17.88
CA THR A 3 -11.95 -46.59 -16.58
C THR A 3 -10.96 -45.47 -16.39
N ASP A 4 -11.46 -44.26 -16.18
CA ASP A 4 -10.70 -43.12 -15.75
C ASP A 4 -10.31 -43.29 -14.29
N LYS A 5 -9.01 -43.33 -14.03
CA LYS A 5 -8.44 -43.29 -12.68
C LYS A 5 -8.41 -41.83 -12.21
N ASN A 6 -9.31 -41.52 -11.31
CA ASN A 6 -9.31 -40.35 -10.47
C ASN A 6 -8.00 -40.31 -9.64
N THR A 7 -7.14 -39.37 -9.90
CA THR A 7 -5.96 -39.08 -9.08
C THR A 7 -6.35 -38.04 -8.05
N ASP A 8 -6.81 -38.50 -6.90
CA ASP A 8 -6.95 -37.72 -5.69
C ASP A 8 -5.58 -37.18 -5.27
N ASN A 9 -5.35 -35.92 -5.52
CA ASN A 9 -4.18 -35.19 -5.06
C ASN A 9 -4.42 -34.79 -3.59
N GLN A 10 -4.26 -35.74 -2.68
CA GLN A 10 -4.26 -35.50 -1.24
C GLN A 10 -3.04 -34.64 -0.92
N ASN A 11 -3.29 -33.36 -0.66
CA ASN A 11 -2.35 -32.42 -0.10
C ASN A 11 -2.04 -32.82 1.35
N THR A 12 -1.16 -33.80 1.52
CA THR A 12 -0.65 -34.24 2.82
C THR A 12 0.14 -33.09 3.43
N LYS A 13 -0.47 -32.37 4.37
CA LYS A 13 0.24 -31.45 5.26
C LYS A 13 1.40 -32.22 5.90
N ARG A 14 2.63 -32.03 5.40
CA ARG A 14 3.84 -32.57 6.04
C ARG A 14 3.86 -32.04 7.47
N ARG A 15 3.77 -32.96 8.46
CA ARG A 15 3.94 -32.62 9.87
C ARG A 15 5.37 -32.13 10.05
N SER A 16 5.53 -30.89 10.52
CA SER A 16 6.84 -30.36 10.89
C SER A 16 7.45 -31.22 11.99
N THR A 17 8.67 -31.64 11.77
CA THR A 17 9.42 -32.44 12.74
C THR A 17 10.24 -31.53 13.63
N PHE A 18 10.16 -31.73 14.95
CA PHE A 18 10.96 -31.00 15.94
C PHE A 18 11.63 -31.99 16.86
N ALA A 19 12.96 -31.94 16.96
CA ALA A 19 13.75 -32.80 17.81
C ALA A 19 14.91 -32.05 18.47
N ILE A 20 15.17 -32.40 19.71
CA ILE A 20 16.29 -31.89 20.51
C ILE A 20 17.18 -33.09 20.90
N LEU A 21 18.47 -33.02 20.58
CA LEU A 21 19.44 -34.06 20.88
C LEU A 21 20.63 -33.47 21.67
N PHE A 22 20.92 -34.04 22.81
CA PHE A 22 22.12 -33.70 23.55
C PHE A 22 23.23 -34.75 23.29
N TYR A 23 24.46 -34.27 23.18
CA TYR A 23 25.62 -35.14 22.92
C TYR A 23 26.92 -34.48 23.38
N ILE A 24 27.97 -35.27 23.50
CA ILE A 24 29.31 -34.81 23.80
C ILE A 24 30.27 -35.21 22.67
N ASN A 25 31.31 -34.43 22.45
CA ASN A 25 32.38 -34.77 21.53
C ASN A 25 33.55 -35.37 22.32
N ARG A 26 33.66 -36.70 22.33
CA ARG A 26 34.70 -37.42 23.06
C ARG A 26 36.12 -37.18 22.52
N THR A 27 36.29 -36.63 21.32
CA THR A 27 37.62 -36.28 20.78
C THR A 27 38.09 -34.89 21.28
N LYS A 28 37.24 -34.11 21.89
CA LYS A 28 37.53 -32.77 22.43
C LYS A 28 37.42 -32.75 23.95
N VAL A 29 38.23 -33.57 24.62
CA VAL A 29 38.33 -33.59 26.08
C VAL A 29 39.20 -32.42 26.52
N ARG A 30 38.76 -31.66 27.50
CA ARG A 30 39.52 -30.58 28.13
C ARG A 30 40.65 -31.11 29.02
N LYS A 31 41.57 -30.24 29.43
CA LYS A 31 42.69 -30.60 30.34
C LYS A 31 42.21 -31.14 31.69
N ASP A 32 40.99 -30.79 32.10
CA ASP A 32 40.32 -31.24 33.31
C ASP A 32 39.61 -32.59 33.15
N GLY A 33 39.77 -33.26 32.02
CA GLY A 33 39.12 -34.55 31.73
C GLY A 33 37.64 -34.46 31.35
N MET A 34 37.07 -33.26 31.25
CA MET A 34 35.66 -33.06 30.96
C MET A 34 35.40 -32.74 29.48
N CYS A 35 34.23 -33.10 28.99
CA CYS A 35 33.72 -32.71 27.65
C CYS A 35 32.64 -31.65 27.75
N GLN A 36 32.57 -30.79 26.76
CA GLN A 36 31.47 -29.86 26.67
C GLN A 36 30.18 -30.54 26.22
N LEU A 37 29.08 -30.33 26.94
CA LEU A 37 27.75 -30.73 26.52
C LEU A 37 27.29 -29.88 25.34
N LEU A 38 26.80 -30.49 24.28
CA LEU A 38 26.32 -29.87 23.08
C LEU A 38 24.85 -30.25 22.87
N CYS A 39 24.07 -29.31 22.35
CA CYS A 39 22.67 -29.52 21.99
C CYS A 39 22.50 -29.32 20.49
N LYS A 40 21.84 -30.26 19.82
CA LYS A 40 21.42 -30.16 18.42
C LYS A 40 19.91 -30.00 18.38
N VAL A 41 19.43 -28.90 17.78
CA VAL A 41 18.03 -28.66 17.51
C VAL A 41 17.78 -28.91 16.05
N SER A 42 16.87 -29.82 15.73
CA SER A 42 16.49 -30.19 14.35
C SER A 42 15.02 -29.81 14.11
N ILE A 43 14.77 -29.11 13.03
CA ILE A 43 13.41 -28.74 12.60
C ILE A 43 13.33 -29.00 11.10
N ASP A 44 12.43 -29.88 10.72
CA ASP A 44 12.31 -30.41 9.36
C ASP A 44 13.65 -31.00 8.87
N ALA A 45 14.20 -30.54 7.75
CA ALA A 45 15.48 -31.02 7.23
C ALA A 45 16.70 -30.21 7.70
N GLU A 46 16.48 -29.14 8.48
CA GLU A 46 17.53 -28.23 8.96
C GLU A 46 17.86 -28.48 10.42
N TRP A 47 19.11 -28.26 10.80
CA TRP A 47 19.53 -28.33 12.19
C TRP A 47 20.55 -27.26 12.54
N GLU A 48 20.58 -26.91 13.83
CA GLU A 48 21.53 -25.97 14.40
C GLU A 48 22.11 -26.50 15.70
N GLN A 49 23.39 -26.18 15.95
CA GLN A 49 24.08 -26.54 17.18
C GLN A 49 24.05 -25.38 18.17
N ILE A 50 23.67 -25.68 19.39
CA ILE A 50 23.74 -24.78 20.55
C ILE A 50 24.82 -25.31 21.50
N GLY A 51 25.86 -24.53 21.71
CA GLY A 51 26.86 -24.81 22.72
C GLY A 51 26.31 -24.52 24.11
N THR A 52 26.34 -25.47 24.99
CA THR A 52 26.01 -25.27 26.42
C THR A 52 27.26 -24.81 27.20
N LYS A 53 27.07 -24.15 28.32
CA LYS A 53 28.17 -23.80 29.22
C LYS A 53 28.50 -24.95 30.21
N VAL A 54 27.87 -26.10 30.04
CA VAL A 54 27.95 -27.25 30.94
C VAL A 54 29.02 -28.23 30.47
N SER A 55 29.82 -28.74 31.39
CA SER A 55 30.79 -29.76 31.13
C SER A 55 30.37 -31.06 31.80
N VAL A 56 30.60 -32.19 31.14
CA VAL A 56 30.22 -33.52 31.58
C VAL A 56 31.42 -34.44 31.57
N ASN A 57 31.55 -35.31 32.58
CA ASN A 57 32.52 -36.36 32.58
C ASN A 57 32.15 -37.45 31.54
N PRO A 58 32.99 -37.71 30.51
CA PRO A 58 32.67 -38.68 29.45
C PRO A 58 32.37 -40.07 29.94
N ALA A 59 32.90 -40.47 31.14
CA ALA A 59 32.68 -41.79 31.72
C ALA A 59 31.25 -42.04 32.19
N ILE A 60 30.52 -40.99 32.56
CA ILE A 60 29.12 -41.07 33.01
C ILE A 60 28.12 -40.74 31.92
N TRP A 61 28.56 -40.35 30.71
CA TRP A 61 27.67 -39.97 29.64
C TRP A 61 27.06 -41.18 28.91
N ASN A 62 25.74 -41.26 28.92
CA ASN A 62 24.98 -42.27 28.19
C ASN A 62 24.45 -41.69 26.87
N PRO A 63 25.01 -42.07 25.71
CA PRO A 63 24.60 -41.52 24.42
C PRO A 63 23.20 -41.96 23.97
N GLU A 64 22.74 -43.14 24.40
CA GLU A 64 21.41 -43.66 24.04
C GLU A 64 20.30 -42.87 24.75
N LYS A 65 20.51 -42.54 26.01
CA LYS A 65 19.58 -41.73 26.80
C LYS A 65 19.74 -40.23 26.55
N GLY A 66 20.87 -39.77 25.99
CA GLY A 66 21.24 -38.37 25.85
C GLY A 66 21.38 -37.65 27.21
N ARG A 67 21.81 -38.40 28.27
CA ARG A 67 21.89 -37.96 29.67
C ARG A 67 23.09 -38.54 30.36
N ALA A 68 23.44 -38.01 31.53
CA ALA A 68 24.44 -38.56 32.39
C ALA A 68 23.84 -39.63 33.32
N ASP A 69 24.48 -40.80 33.43
CA ASP A 69 24.08 -41.88 34.33
C ASP A 69 24.65 -41.68 35.76
N GLY A 70 23.97 -42.22 36.77
CA GLY A 70 24.37 -42.15 38.16
C GLY A 70 23.81 -40.96 38.96
N ARG A 71 24.27 -40.82 40.22
CA ARG A 71 23.82 -39.81 41.17
C ARG A 71 24.94 -38.87 41.62
N SER A 72 26.06 -38.84 40.90
CA SER A 72 27.15 -37.91 41.19
C SER A 72 26.67 -36.45 41.02
N GLU A 73 27.31 -35.52 41.72
CA GLU A 73 27.02 -34.10 41.64
C GLU A 73 27.06 -33.59 40.17
N ASN A 74 28.07 -34.07 39.40
CA ASN A 74 28.17 -33.76 37.97
C ASN A 74 26.97 -34.32 37.16
N ALA A 75 26.55 -35.58 37.44
CA ALA A 75 25.39 -36.17 36.77
C ALA A 75 24.10 -35.38 37.05
N VAL A 76 23.87 -35.00 38.30
CA VAL A 76 22.69 -34.20 38.69
C VAL A 76 22.71 -32.83 38.04
N THR A 77 23.84 -32.12 38.05
CA THR A 77 24.01 -30.82 37.44
C THR A 77 23.79 -30.84 35.94
N VAL A 78 24.37 -31.82 35.23
CA VAL A 78 24.22 -32.00 33.78
C VAL A 78 22.80 -32.31 33.43
N ASN A 79 22.13 -33.25 34.11
CA ASN A 79 20.75 -33.61 33.82
C ASN A 79 19.78 -32.48 34.08
N ARG A 80 19.95 -31.68 35.12
CA ARG A 80 19.19 -30.49 35.41
C ARG A 80 19.34 -29.47 34.28
N ALA A 81 20.55 -29.17 33.83
CA ALA A 81 20.81 -28.27 32.73
C ALA A 81 20.17 -28.74 31.40
N ILE A 82 20.13 -30.07 31.16
CA ILE A 82 19.43 -30.65 30.01
C ILE A 82 17.92 -30.34 30.09
N ASP A 83 17.30 -30.53 31.26
CA ASP A 83 15.88 -30.32 31.47
C ASP A 83 15.52 -28.84 31.32
N GLU A 84 16.31 -27.95 31.93
CA GLU A 84 16.12 -26.47 31.82
C GLU A 84 16.24 -25.99 30.37
N LEU A 85 17.27 -26.41 29.64
CA LEU A 85 17.49 -26.00 28.24
C LEU A 85 16.44 -26.62 27.30
N THR A 86 16.00 -27.84 27.57
CA THR A 86 14.90 -28.48 26.81
C THR A 86 13.60 -27.67 26.95
N LYS A 87 13.30 -27.24 28.17
CA LYS A 87 12.15 -26.40 28.46
C LYS A 87 12.23 -25.03 27.72
N GLU A 88 13.37 -24.35 27.84
CA GLU A 88 13.62 -23.06 27.18
C GLU A 88 13.51 -23.17 25.66
N ILE A 89 14.14 -24.17 25.04
CA ILE A 89 14.06 -24.42 23.60
C ILE A 89 12.61 -24.66 23.16
N THR A 90 11.85 -25.46 23.93
CA THR A 90 10.46 -25.80 23.63
C THR A 90 9.53 -24.58 23.76
N GLU A 91 9.74 -23.73 24.77
CA GLU A 91 9.01 -22.48 24.95
C GLU A 91 9.26 -21.52 23.78
N HIS A 92 10.52 -21.32 23.39
CA HIS A 92 10.87 -20.51 22.22
C HIS A 92 10.29 -21.07 20.92
N TYR A 93 10.36 -22.39 20.70
CA TYR A 93 9.75 -23.03 19.55
C TYR A 93 8.24 -22.75 19.48
N ASN A 94 7.52 -22.94 20.59
CA ASN A 94 6.07 -22.72 20.65
C ASN A 94 5.72 -21.24 20.46
N HIS A 95 6.48 -20.32 21.08
CA HIS A 95 6.29 -18.89 20.93
C HIS A 95 6.50 -18.44 19.48
N ILE A 96 7.61 -18.86 18.85
CA ILE A 96 7.92 -18.54 17.45
C ILE A 96 6.84 -19.12 16.52
N LYS A 97 6.41 -20.37 16.75
CA LYS A 97 5.37 -21.03 15.97
C LYS A 97 4.04 -20.29 16.05
N LYS A 98 3.66 -19.82 17.24
CA LYS A 98 2.43 -19.06 17.46
C LYS A 98 2.48 -17.69 16.81
N SER A 99 3.62 -16.98 16.88
CA SER A 99 3.74 -15.61 16.40
C SER A 99 4.02 -15.53 14.89
N LEU A 100 4.74 -16.50 14.31
CA LEU A 100 5.18 -16.47 12.91
C LEU A 100 4.51 -17.52 12.01
N GLY A 101 3.86 -18.54 12.60
CA GLY A 101 3.26 -19.65 11.86
C GLY A 101 4.25 -20.71 11.36
N PHE A 102 5.54 -20.48 11.44
CA PHE A 102 6.60 -21.44 11.12
C PHE A 102 7.81 -21.26 12.05
N VAL A 103 8.68 -22.26 12.11
CA VAL A 103 9.89 -22.24 12.95
C VAL A 103 11.06 -22.81 12.15
N THR A 104 12.25 -22.21 12.29
CA THR A 104 13.51 -22.76 11.79
C THR A 104 14.46 -23.02 12.96
N ALA A 105 15.40 -23.96 12.79
CA ALA A 105 16.40 -24.26 13.81
C ALA A 105 17.27 -23.03 14.16
N GLU A 106 17.55 -22.17 13.16
CA GLU A 106 18.27 -20.91 13.34
C GLU A 106 17.51 -19.92 14.24
N LEU A 107 16.19 -19.78 14.04
CA LEU A 107 15.36 -18.89 14.86
C LEU A 107 15.35 -19.30 16.33
N VAL A 108 15.21 -20.61 16.59
CA VAL A 108 15.23 -21.14 17.96
C VAL A 108 16.61 -20.93 18.60
N LYS A 109 17.71 -21.26 17.88
CA LYS A 109 19.08 -21.01 18.36
C LYS A 109 19.32 -19.56 18.70
N ASN A 110 18.89 -18.62 17.84
CA ASN A 110 19.06 -17.19 18.06
C ASN A 110 18.25 -16.71 19.27
N ALA A 111 17.03 -17.21 19.46
CA ALA A 111 16.21 -16.90 20.62
C ALA A 111 16.87 -17.38 21.93
N VAL A 112 17.33 -18.63 22.00
CA VAL A 112 18.04 -19.19 23.16
C VAL A 112 19.32 -18.42 23.47
N LYS A 113 20.04 -17.95 22.46
CA LYS A 113 21.27 -17.15 22.66
C LYS A 113 21.02 -15.69 23.00
N GLY A 114 19.77 -15.24 23.05
CA GLY A 114 19.46 -13.82 23.22
C GLY A 114 19.96 -12.94 22.06
N ILE A 115 20.32 -13.57 20.91
CA ILE A 115 20.74 -12.86 19.71
C ILE A 115 19.47 -12.36 19.02
N GLY A 116 19.03 -11.19 19.45
CA GLY A 116 17.77 -10.57 19.02
C GLY A 116 17.83 -9.92 17.65
N GLN A 117 18.07 -10.67 16.60
CA GLN A 117 17.47 -10.29 15.32
C GLN A 117 16.09 -10.95 15.28
N LYS A 118 15.07 -10.23 15.78
CA LYS A 118 13.69 -10.57 15.44
C LYS A 118 13.63 -10.67 13.93
N PRO A 119 13.14 -11.80 13.36
CA PRO A 119 13.01 -11.90 11.91
C PRO A 119 12.19 -10.73 11.44
N VAL A 120 12.66 -10.02 10.41
CA VAL A 120 11.92 -8.90 9.85
C VAL A 120 10.64 -9.46 9.25
N THR A 121 9.52 -9.10 9.86
CA THR A 121 8.19 -9.53 9.45
C THR A 121 7.52 -8.48 8.57
N LEU A 122 6.51 -8.88 7.82
CA LEU A 122 5.85 -8.01 6.85
C LEU A 122 5.14 -6.83 7.50
N LEU A 123 4.36 -7.09 8.55
CA LEU A 123 3.63 -6.02 9.25
C LEU A 123 4.58 -5.11 10.05
N ALA A 124 5.68 -5.67 10.62
CA ALA A 124 6.69 -4.86 11.29
C ALA A 124 7.37 -3.90 10.30
N LEU A 125 7.78 -4.38 9.11
CA LEU A 125 8.34 -3.54 8.05
C LEU A 125 7.34 -2.48 7.56
N PHE A 126 6.08 -2.86 7.40
CA PHE A 126 5.05 -1.93 6.95
C PHE A 126 4.75 -0.86 8.00
N ARG A 127 4.77 -1.22 9.29
CA ARG A 127 4.62 -0.27 10.42
C ARG A 127 5.78 0.72 10.44
N GLU A 128 7.02 0.25 10.33
CA GLU A 128 8.20 1.10 10.24
C GLU A 128 8.09 2.10 9.07
N HIS A 129 7.73 1.62 7.88
CA HIS A 129 7.48 2.49 6.73
C HIS A 129 6.41 3.56 7.02
N ASN A 130 5.31 3.19 7.68
CA ASN A 130 4.24 4.12 7.99
C ASN A 130 4.66 5.17 9.02
N GLU A 131 5.46 4.81 10.01
CA GLU A 131 6.00 5.78 10.99
C GLU A 131 6.98 6.75 10.33
N GLU A 132 7.86 6.28 9.45
CA GLU A 132 8.73 7.16 8.67
C GLU A 132 7.93 8.10 7.76
N PHE A 133 6.91 7.55 7.07
CA PHE A 133 6.04 8.33 6.19
C PHE A 133 5.30 9.41 6.98
N LYS A 134 4.80 9.09 8.19
CA LYS A 134 4.10 10.00 9.09
C LYS A 134 4.96 11.21 9.46
N LYS A 135 6.25 11.01 9.74
CA LYS A 135 7.20 12.10 10.06
C LYS A 135 7.38 13.07 8.89
N ARG A 136 7.12 12.65 7.66
CA ARG A 136 7.24 13.45 6.44
C ARG A 136 5.94 14.14 6.03
N VAL A 137 4.80 13.84 6.70
CA VAL A 137 3.52 14.49 6.43
C VAL A 137 3.60 15.98 6.82
N GLY A 138 3.25 16.84 5.87
CA GLY A 138 3.37 18.30 6.02
C GLY A 138 4.74 18.87 5.62
N VAL A 139 5.74 18.03 5.37
CA VAL A 139 7.04 18.45 4.82
C VAL A 139 7.07 18.21 3.31
N ASP A 140 7.09 16.96 2.87
CA ASP A 140 7.12 16.57 1.46
C ASP A 140 6.09 15.47 1.11
N ARG A 141 5.25 15.11 2.07
CA ARG A 141 4.17 14.12 1.94
C ARG A 141 2.85 14.69 2.41
N ILE A 142 1.76 14.22 1.78
CA ILE A 142 0.40 14.60 2.15
C ILE A 142 -0.27 13.53 3.00
N LYS A 143 -1.12 13.98 3.93
CA LYS A 143 -1.84 13.12 4.89
C LYS A 143 -2.68 12.05 4.18
N GLU A 144 -3.35 12.39 3.09
CA GLU A 144 -4.21 11.48 2.33
C GLU A 144 -3.45 10.26 1.80
N THR A 145 -2.18 10.43 1.43
CA THR A 145 -1.32 9.31 1.03
C THR A 145 -0.96 8.43 2.21
N TYR A 146 -0.63 9.04 3.37
CA TYR A 146 -0.41 8.30 4.61
C TYR A 146 -1.62 7.45 4.99
N ASP A 147 -2.82 8.04 4.96
CA ASP A 147 -4.07 7.35 5.27
C ASP A 147 -4.33 6.16 4.31
N CYS A 148 -3.90 6.27 3.05
CA CYS A 148 -3.96 5.15 2.10
C CYS A 148 -3.02 3.99 2.50
N TYR A 149 -1.80 4.27 2.97
CA TYR A 149 -0.89 3.24 3.49
C TYR A 149 -1.43 2.61 4.77
N GLN A 150 -2.00 3.40 5.68
CA GLN A 150 -2.63 2.89 6.90
C GLN A 150 -3.79 1.94 6.60
N ARG A 151 -4.65 2.27 5.63
CA ARG A 151 -5.72 1.35 5.20
C ARG A 151 -5.17 0.05 4.63
N SER A 152 -4.11 0.11 3.82
CA SER A 152 -3.48 -1.09 3.28
C SER A 152 -2.87 -1.97 4.37
N TYR A 153 -2.23 -1.36 5.37
CA TYR A 153 -1.72 -2.06 6.55
C TYR A 153 -2.85 -2.78 7.31
N LYS A 154 -3.98 -2.11 7.56
CA LYS A 154 -5.13 -2.69 8.27
C LYS A 154 -5.71 -3.90 7.52
N HIS A 155 -5.92 -3.79 6.20
CA HIS A 155 -6.41 -4.92 5.40
C HIS A 155 -5.43 -6.10 5.39
N LEU A 156 -4.13 -5.81 5.31
CA LEU A 156 -3.10 -6.85 5.33
C LEU A 156 -3.03 -7.55 6.70
N ALA A 157 -3.12 -6.79 7.80
CA ALA A 157 -3.15 -7.35 9.15
C ALA A 157 -4.40 -8.22 9.39
N ALA A 158 -5.58 -7.76 8.94
CA ALA A 158 -6.81 -8.54 9.00
C ALA A 158 -6.70 -9.85 8.20
N PHE A 159 -6.18 -9.79 6.97
CA PHE A 159 -5.94 -10.97 6.14
C PHE A 159 -5.02 -11.99 6.83
N ILE A 160 -3.89 -11.54 7.37
CA ILE A 160 -2.93 -12.42 8.05
C ILE A 160 -3.59 -13.08 9.28
N GLN A 161 -4.32 -12.31 10.08
CA GLN A 161 -5.01 -12.82 11.25
C GLN A 161 -6.14 -13.80 10.88
N GLU A 162 -7.01 -13.45 9.93
CA GLU A 162 -8.21 -14.23 9.61
C GLU A 162 -7.91 -15.47 8.74
N LYS A 163 -7.01 -15.34 7.76
CA LYS A 163 -6.74 -16.42 6.80
C LYS A 163 -5.52 -17.26 7.13
N ARG A 164 -4.58 -16.75 7.93
CA ARG A 164 -3.36 -17.46 8.33
C ARG A 164 -3.33 -17.83 9.82
N GLY A 165 -4.18 -17.20 10.66
CA GLY A 165 -4.27 -17.49 12.10
C GLY A 165 -3.03 -17.10 12.90
N VAL A 166 -2.21 -16.17 12.38
CA VAL A 166 -0.97 -15.69 12.99
C VAL A 166 -0.99 -14.17 13.14
N GLU A 167 -0.15 -13.63 14.02
CA GLU A 167 -0.06 -12.18 14.23
C GLU A 167 0.69 -11.46 13.10
N ASP A 168 1.68 -12.11 12.49
CA ASP A 168 2.49 -11.55 11.40
C ASP A 168 3.14 -12.69 10.60
N VAL A 169 3.70 -12.39 9.43
CA VAL A 169 4.41 -13.34 8.56
C VAL A 169 5.81 -12.85 8.26
N THR A 170 6.77 -13.77 8.09
CA THR A 170 8.11 -13.36 7.69
C THR A 170 8.14 -12.96 6.21
N LEU A 171 9.08 -12.08 5.87
CA LEU A 171 9.29 -11.68 4.48
C LEU A 171 9.73 -12.86 3.59
N ARG A 172 10.40 -13.88 4.16
CA ARG A 172 10.85 -15.07 3.41
C ARG A 172 9.72 -16.02 3.03
N SER A 173 8.61 -16.01 3.79
CA SER A 173 7.43 -16.84 3.50
C SER A 173 6.49 -16.25 2.45
N LEU A 174 6.82 -15.06 1.94
CA LEU A 174 6.01 -14.41 0.92
C LEU A 174 6.22 -15.07 -0.44
N ASP A 175 5.17 -15.64 -0.98
CA ASP A 175 5.14 -16.29 -2.29
C ASP A 175 3.94 -15.82 -3.13
N LYS A 176 3.79 -16.41 -4.31
CA LYS A 176 2.65 -16.10 -5.20
C LYS A 176 1.31 -16.47 -4.56
N VAL A 177 1.25 -17.57 -3.79
CA VAL A 177 0.00 -18.01 -3.13
C VAL A 177 -0.46 -16.98 -2.11
N PHE A 178 0.46 -16.44 -1.31
CA PHE A 178 0.14 -15.35 -0.37
C PHE A 178 -0.43 -14.12 -1.09
N TYR A 179 0.14 -13.76 -2.23
CA TYR A 179 -0.32 -12.62 -3.02
C TYR A 179 -1.72 -12.85 -3.59
N ASP A 180 -1.97 -14.02 -4.19
CA ASP A 180 -3.26 -14.38 -4.79
C ASP A 180 -4.36 -14.49 -3.72
N ASP A 181 -4.07 -15.10 -2.56
CA ASP A 181 -5.01 -15.20 -1.45
C ASP A 181 -5.36 -13.81 -0.86
N PHE A 182 -4.39 -12.90 -0.79
CA PHE A 182 -4.65 -11.53 -0.36
C PHE A 182 -5.51 -10.78 -1.38
N GLU A 183 -5.30 -10.98 -2.69
CA GLU A 183 -6.15 -10.42 -3.73
C GLU A 183 -7.60 -10.91 -3.58
N ILE A 184 -7.80 -12.22 -3.42
CA ILE A 184 -9.12 -12.83 -3.22
C ILE A 184 -9.79 -12.26 -1.95
N PHE A 185 -9.07 -12.17 -0.84
CA PHE A 185 -9.57 -11.58 0.41
C PHE A 185 -10.08 -10.14 0.19
N LEU A 186 -9.29 -9.31 -0.50
CA LEU A 186 -9.69 -7.93 -0.78
C LEU A 186 -10.94 -7.85 -1.66
N GLN A 187 -11.08 -8.76 -2.65
CA GLN A 187 -12.22 -8.79 -3.55
C GLN A 187 -13.48 -9.37 -2.91
N SER A 188 -13.36 -10.51 -2.25
CA SER A 188 -14.49 -11.31 -1.77
C SER A 188 -14.93 -10.94 -0.36
N ASP A 189 -14.01 -10.94 0.59
CA ASP A 189 -14.32 -10.67 2.00
C ASP A 189 -14.50 -9.16 2.26
N CYS A 190 -13.58 -8.33 1.72
CA CYS A 190 -13.66 -6.89 1.87
C CYS A 190 -14.56 -6.20 0.82
N ARG A 191 -14.98 -6.89 -0.24
CA ARG A 191 -15.83 -6.39 -1.35
C ARG A 191 -15.31 -5.09 -1.97
N LEU A 192 -13.99 -4.96 -2.11
CA LEU A 192 -13.37 -3.77 -2.65
C LEU A 192 -13.45 -3.71 -4.18
N SER A 193 -13.53 -2.49 -4.72
CA SER A 193 -13.50 -2.29 -6.17
C SER A 193 -12.16 -2.73 -6.77
N PRO A 194 -12.11 -3.19 -8.03
CA PRO A 194 -10.86 -3.61 -8.69
C PRO A 194 -9.75 -2.56 -8.65
N LYS A 195 -10.11 -1.28 -8.69
CA LYS A 195 -9.14 -0.18 -8.55
C LYS A 195 -8.53 -0.15 -7.15
N THR A 196 -9.34 -0.32 -6.12
CA THR A 196 -8.89 -0.29 -4.72
C THR A 196 -8.02 -1.50 -4.42
N VAL A 197 -8.41 -2.69 -4.92
CA VAL A 197 -7.60 -3.93 -4.84
C VAL A 197 -6.23 -3.71 -5.47
N HIS A 198 -6.18 -3.20 -6.71
CA HIS A 198 -4.93 -2.86 -7.39
C HIS A 198 -4.02 -1.96 -6.53
N GLU A 199 -4.58 -0.95 -5.88
CA GLU A 199 -3.83 -0.02 -5.04
C GLU A 199 -3.27 -0.69 -3.76
N HIS A 200 -4.00 -1.63 -3.15
CA HIS A 200 -3.50 -2.39 -1.99
C HIS A 200 -2.39 -3.35 -2.39
N LEU A 201 -2.55 -4.11 -3.47
CA LEU A 201 -1.52 -5.00 -4.01
C LEU A 201 -0.25 -4.24 -4.43
N TYR A 202 -0.40 -3.06 -5.03
CA TYR A 202 0.73 -2.21 -5.38
C TYR A 202 1.52 -1.77 -4.14
N ARG A 203 0.83 -1.45 -3.02
CA ARG A 203 1.50 -1.09 -1.76
C ARG A 203 2.18 -2.29 -1.10
N LEU A 204 1.60 -3.49 -1.19
CA LEU A 204 2.26 -4.72 -0.77
C LEU A 204 3.58 -4.93 -1.54
N LYS A 205 3.56 -4.80 -2.88
CA LYS A 205 4.78 -4.86 -3.69
C LYS A 205 5.82 -3.80 -3.29
N LYS A 206 5.41 -2.59 -2.94
CA LYS A 206 6.33 -1.57 -2.42
C LYS A 206 7.02 -2.01 -1.14
N MET A 207 6.36 -2.77 -0.27
CA MET A 207 6.99 -3.29 0.95
C MET A 207 8.02 -4.37 0.62
N THR A 208 7.76 -5.28 -0.30
CA THR A 208 8.75 -6.29 -0.73
C THR A 208 9.95 -5.65 -1.44
N MET A 209 9.74 -4.63 -2.28
CA MET A 209 10.82 -3.84 -2.89
C MET A 209 11.66 -3.10 -1.83
N ARG A 210 11.03 -2.54 -0.79
CA ARG A 210 11.73 -1.93 0.35
C ARG A 210 12.59 -2.97 1.08
N ALA A 211 12.05 -4.17 1.32
CA ALA A 211 12.81 -5.26 1.94
C ALA A 211 14.05 -5.65 1.12
N VAL A 212 13.95 -5.63 -0.21
CA VAL A 212 15.11 -5.86 -1.10
C VAL A 212 16.12 -4.72 -0.99
N SER A 213 15.68 -3.46 -1.00
CA SER A 213 16.57 -2.30 -0.89
C SER A 213 17.29 -2.22 0.47
N GLN A 214 16.69 -2.78 1.53
CA GLN A 214 17.29 -2.90 2.87
C GLN A 214 18.14 -4.17 3.04
N GLY A 215 18.27 -5.01 2.00
CA GLY A 215 19.04 -6.26 2.05
C GLY A 215 18.36 -7.40 2.83
N THR A 216 17.12 -7.22 3.31
CA THR A 216 16.37 -8.24 4.04
C THR A 216 15.89 -9.38 3.14
N LEU A 217 15.56 -9.06 1.89
CA LEU A 217 15.26 -10.02 0.83
C LEU A 217 16.31 -9.93 -0.28
N ARG A 218 16.73 -11.09 -0.80
CA ARG A 218 17.65 -11.15 -1.94
C ARG A 218 16.99 -10.71 -3.25
N ARG A 219 15.69 -10.99 -3.41
CA ARG A 219 14.88 -10.64 -4.59
C ARG A 219 13.44 -10.39 -4.18
N ASP A 220 12.75 -9.57 -4.94
CA ASP A 220 11.31 -9.33 -4.75
C ASP A 220 10.51 -10.55 -5.23
N PRO A 221 9.75 -11.25 -4.34
CA PRO A 221 8.94 -12.39 -4.72
C PRO A 221 7.83 -12.04 -5.72
N TYR A 222 7.46 -10.76 -5.79
CA TYR A 222 6.37 -10.25 -6.63
C TYR A 222 6.86 -9.46 -7.85
N SER A 223 8.16 -9.52 -8.20
CA SER A 223 8.75 -8.77 -9.31
C SER A 223 8.03 -8.98 -10.64
N ARG A 224 7.59 -10.21 -10.91
CA ARG A 224 6.89 -10.59 -12.14
C ARG A 224 5.36 -10.46 -12.05
N LEU A 225 4.81 -10.15 -10.88
CA LEU A 225 3.37 -9.99 -10.69
C LEU A 225 2.98 -8.54 -10.96
N HIS A 226 1.99 -8.35 -11.81
CA HIS A 226 1.43 -7.05 -12.12
C HIS A 226 -0.04 -7.04 -11.71
N PRO A 227 -0.42 -6.29 -10.67
CA PRO A 227 -1.82 -6.18 -10.30
C PRO A 227 -2.64 -5.75 -11.52
N PRO A 228 -3.79 -6.38 -11.81
CA PRO A 228 -4.60 -6.03 -12.95
C PRO A 228 -5.04 -4.58 -12.88
N LEU A 229 -4.75 -3.81 -13.94
CA LEU A 229 -5.22 -2.44 -14.04
C LEU A 229 -6.71 -2.44 -14.40
N PRO A 230 -7.56 -1.75 -13.64
CA PRO A 230 -8.97 -1.65 -13.98
C PRO A 230 -9.14 -0.94 -15.33
N LYS A 231 -10.07 -1.43 -16.16
CA LYS A 231 -10.42 -0.77 -17.43
C LYS A 231 -10.80 0.70 -17.15
N ARG A 232 -10.11 1.61 -17.81
CA ARG A 232 -10.39 3.04 -17.69
C ARG A 232 -11.68 3.36 -18.44
N LYS A 233 -12.72 3.76 -17.73
CA LYS A 233 -13.92 4.37 -18.32
C LYS A 233 -13.62 5.83 -18.68
N SER A 234 -14.25 6.34 -19.77
CA SER A 234 -14.25 7.78 -20.07
C SER A 234 -14.76 8.57 -18.86
N ARG A 235 -14.06 9.64 -18.54
CA ARG A 235 -14.39 10.48 -17.37
C ARG A 235 -14.94 11.86 -17.73
N HIS A 236 -14.93 12.24 -19.02
CA HIS A 236 -15.61 13.44 -19.49
C HIS A 236 -17.12 13.16 -19.63
N MET A 237 -17.91 14.20 -19.65
CA MET A 237 -19.35 14.14 -19.94
C MET A 237 -19.56 13.97 -21.44
N LYS A 238 -20.73 13.47 -21.82
CA LYS A 238 -21.18 13.60 -23.19
C LYS A 238 -21.37 15.09 -23.54
N LEU A 239 -21.17 15.45 -24.80
CA LEU A 239 -21.26 16.85 -25.19
C LEU A 239 -22.70 17.39 -25.05
N GLU A 240 -23.70 16.53 -25.28
CA GLU A 240 -25.11 16.82 -25.11
C GLU A 240 -25.45 17.15 -23.66
N ASP A 241 -24.99 16.33 -22.71
CA ASP A 241 -25.15 16.52 -21.27
C ASP A 241 -24.53 17.87 -20.83
N LEU A 242 -23.33 18.17 -21.38
CA LEU A 242 -22.66 19.43 -21.09
C LEU A 242 -23.44 20.64 -21.65
N LYS A 243 -23.97 20.55 -22.88
CA LYS A 243 -24.81 21.58 -23.47
C LYS A 243 -26.07 21.79 -22.63
N THR A 244 -26.76 20.74 -22.23
CA THR A 244 -27.93 20.79 -21.35
C THR A 244 -27.61 21.51 -20.05
N LEU A 245 -26.50 21.11 -19.38
CA LEU A 245 -26.07 21.75 -18.14
C LEU A 245 -25.77 23.24 -18.35
N MET A 246 -25.23 23.64 -19.49
CA MET A 246 -24.91 25.05 -19.80
C MET A 246 -26.14 25.88 -20.12
N SER A 247 -27.15 25.31 -20.79
CA SER A 247 -28.34 26.03 -21.26
C SER A 247 -29.49 26.07 -20.24
N THR A 248 -29.55 25.13 -19.30
CA THR A 248 -30.66 25.01 -18.36
C THR A 248 -30.21 25.46 -16.95
N PRO A 249 -30.63 26.63 -16.46
CA PRO A 249 -30.36 27.08 -15.11
C PRO A 249 -31.14 26.27 -14.09
N VAL A 250 -30.73 26.37 -12.81
CA VAL A 250 -31.39 25.75 -11.66
C VAL A 250 -31.85 26.84 -10.69
N ASP A 251 -33.05 26.67 -10.09
CA ASP A 251 -33.64 27.67 -9.23
C ASP A 251 -32.95 27.82 -7.88
N LYS A 252 -32.44 26.71 -7.30
CA LYS A 252 -31.78 26.74 -6.01
C LYS A 252 -30.44 27.46 -6.09
N PRO A 253 -30.26 28.61 -5.39
CA PRO A 253 -29.06 29.46 -5.53
C PRO A 253 -27.74 28.74 -5.31
N GLN A 254 -27.67 27.78 -4.34
CA GLN A 254 -26.45 26.99 -4.05
C GLN A 254 -26.11 26.09 -5.24
N LEU A 255 -27.10 25.42 -5.84
CA LEU A 255 -26.91 24.56 -7.01
C LEU A 255 -26.52 25.37 -8.24
N GLN A 256 -27.10 26.55 -8.41
CA GLN A 256 -26.74 27.49 -9.49
C GLN A 256 -25.26 27.90 -9.39
N ARG A 257 -24.74 28.20 -8.17
CA ARG A 257 -23.31 28.48 -7.96
C ARG A 257 -22.42 27.30 -8.30
N VAL A 258 -22.78 26.10 -7.81
CA VAL A 258 -22.02 24.86 -8.09
C VAL A 258 -22.00 24.61 -9.60
N ARG A 259 -23.10 24.77 -10.29
CA ARG A 259 -23.19 24.66 -11.73
C ARG A 259 -22.27 25.68 -12.44
N ASP A 260 -22.32 26.94 -12.05
CA ASP A 260 -21.49 27.98 -12.67
C ASP A 260 -19.98 27.71 -12.41
N TRP A 261 -19.59 27.26 -11.21
CA TRP A 261 -18.21 26.88 -10.94
C TRP A 261 -17.77 25.63 -11.70
N PHE A 262 -18.69 24.68 -11.93
CA PHE A 262 -18.44 23.55 -12.80
C PHE A 262 -18.20 23.98 -14.24
N ILE A 263 -19.03 24.88 -14.78
CA ILE A 263 -18.85 25.46 -16.10
C ILE A 263 -17.52 26.22 -16.17
N PHE A 264 -17.23 27.08 -15.20
CA PHE A 264 -15.96 27.79 -15.12
C PHE A 264 -14.76 26.84 -15.20
N SER A 265 -14.80 25.75 -14.43
CA SER A 265 -13.74 24.74 -14.45
C SER A 265 -13.70 23.91 -15.73
N THR A 266 -14.82 23.77 -16.43
CA THR A 266 -14.87 23.15 -17.76
C THR A 266 -14.12 23.99 -18.80
N PHE A 267 -14.13 25.32 -18.68
CA PHE A 267 -13.43 26.22 -19.60
C PHE A 267 -12.01 26.59 -19.16
N THR A 268 -11.64 26.35 -17.91
CA THR A 268 -10.30 26.68 -17.37
C THR A 268 -9.46 25.48 -17.01
N GLY A 269 -10.07 24.30 -16.89
CA GLY A 269 -9.36 23.09 -16.46
C GLY A 269 -8.91 23.10 -15.00
N LEU A 270 -9.26 24.12 -14.19
CA LEU A 270 -8.88 24.20 -12.80
C LEU A 270 -9.49 23.06 -11.98
N ALA A 271 -8.67 22.44 -11.13
CA ALA A 271 -9.18 21.52 -10.12
C ALA A 271 -9.86 22.30 -8.99
N TYR A 272 -10.80 21.66 -8.26
CA TYR A 272 -11.53 22.33 -7.18
C TYR A 272 -10.62 22.95 -6.12
N ALA A 273 -9.52 22.27 -5.78
CA ALA A 273 -8.55 22.82 -4.83
C ALA A 273 -7.85 24.09 -5.31
N ASP A 274 -7.69 24.24 -6.64
CA ASP A 274 -7.09 25.43 -7.26
C ASP A 274 -8.14 26.52 -7.43
N LEU A 275 -9.40 26.19 -7.81
CA LEU A 275 -10.52 27.13 -7.81
C LEU A 275 -10.72 27.80 -6.44
N ARG A 276 -10.66 27.03 -5.36
CA ARG A 276 -10.79 27.55 -3.98
C ARG A 276 -9.73 28.57 -3.60
N ARG A 277 -8.57 28.51 -4.24
CA ARG A 277 -7.43 29.40 -3.97
C ARG A 277 -7.34 30.56 -4.94
N LEU A 278 -8.04 30.47 -6.08
CA LEU A 278 -7.96 31.46 -7.15
C LEU A 278 -8.23 32.85 -6.57
N SER A 279 -7.22 33.70 -6.68
CA SER A 279 -7.26 35.10 -6.28
C SER A 279 -7.45 36.02 -7.49
N VAL A 280 -7.94 37.23 -7.25
CA VAL A 280 -7.98 38.26 -8.29
C VAL A 280 -6.58 38.63 -8.79
N ASN A 281 -5.55 38.44 -7.96
CA ASN A 281 -4.16 38.69 -8.31
C ASN A 281 -3.57 37.61 -9.24
N ASP A 282 -4.22 36.43 -9.35
CA ASP A 282 -3.86 35.41 -10.32
C ASP A 282 -4.39 35.68 -11.72
N ILE A 283 -5.20 36.75 -11.90
CA ILE A 283 -5.85 37.13 -13.16
C ILE A 283 -5.20 38.42 -13.68
N THR A 284 -4.62 38.34 -14.89
CA THR A 284 -3.92 39.44 -15.52
C THR A 284 -4.44 39.67 -16.93
N GLN A 285 -4.42 40.93 -17.39
CA GLN A 285 -4.69 41.27 -18.78
C GLN A 285 -3.35 41.38 -19.54
N ALA A 286 -3.27 40.73 -20.69
CA ALA A 286 -2.13 40.84 -21.59
C ALA A 286 -2.25 42.09 -22.46
N GLU A 287 -1.17 42.47 -23.16
CA GLU A 287 -1.10 43.63 -24.05
C GLU A 287 -2.12 43.57 -25.19
N ASP A 288 -2.47 42.38 -25.65
CA ASP A 288 -3.49 42.14 -26.68
C ASP A 288 -4.94 42.25 -26.16
N GLY A 289 -5.11 42.63 -24.88
CA GLY A 289 -6.40 42.75 -24.23
C GLY A 289 -6.95 41.41 -23.70
N SER A 290 -6.33 40.30 -23.97
CA SER A 290 -6.76 38.97 -23.48
C SER A 290 -6.52 38.80 -21.98
N TRP A 291 -7.44 38.14 -21.31
CA TRP A 291 -7.35 37.85 -19.89
C TRP A 291 -6.77 36.44 -19.65
N TRP A 292 -5.90 36.30 -18.65
CA TRP A 292 -5.21 35.08 -18.31
C TRP A 292 -5.25 34.77 -16.83
N ILE A 293 -5.33 33.48 -16.48
CA ILE A 293 -5.08 32.98 -15.14
C ILE A 293 -3.64 32.42 -15.09
N HIS A 294 -2.87 32.88 -14.11
CA HIS A 294 -1.54 32.33 -13.79
C HIS A 294 -1.54 31.84 -12.37
N ILE A 295 -1.68 30.52 -12.17
CA ILE A 295 -1.76 29.90 -10.85
C ILE A 295 -0.85 28.70 -10.70
N LYS A 296 -0.11 28.63 -9.59
CA LYS A 296 0.61 27.39 -9.21
C LYS A 296 -0.36 26.38 -8.66
N ARG A 297 -0.33 25.16 -9.17
CA ARG A 297 -1.23 24.09 -8.76
C ARG A 297 -0.90 23.61 -7.35
N LYS A 298 -1.92 23.44 -6.49
CA LYS A 298 -1.76 22.94 -5.12
C LYS A 298 -1.09 21.56 -5.06
N LYS A 299 -1.37 20.68 -6.04
CA LYS A 299 -0.91 19.28 -6.02
C LYS A 299 0.52 19.08 -6.53
N THR A 300 0.96 19.89 -7.49
CA THR A 300 2.21 19.66 -8.23
C THR A 300 3.17 20.83 -8.18
N ASP A 301 2.76 21.95 -7.60
CA ASP A 301 3.46 23.24 -7.58
C ASP A 301 3.88 23.76 -8.98
N THR A 302 3.24 23.23 -10.02
CA THR A 302 3.51 23.58 -11.41
C THR A 302 2.66 24.80 -11.80
N LEU A 303 3.27 25.79 -12.48
CA LEU A 303 2.54 26.92 -13.02
C LEU A 303 1.55 26.47 -14.11
N SER A 304 0.34 26.95 -14.04
CA SER A 304 -0.75 26.75 -15.01
C SER A 304 -1.13 28.12 -15.54
N SER A 305 -1.01 28.31 -16.85
CA SER A 305 -1.39 29.56 -17.54
C SER A 305 -2.54 29.27 -18.49
N ILE A 306 -3.68 29.90 -18.25
CA ILE A 306 -4.94 29.59 -18.92
C ILE A 306 -5.56 30.87 -19.42
N ARG A 307 -5.83 30.98 -20.75
CA ARG A 307 -6.57 32.08 -21.32
C ARG A 307 -8.02 31.99 -20.89
N LEU A 308 -8.57 33.12 -20.43
CA LEU A 308 -9.97 33.25 -20.10
C LEU A 308 -10.77 33.62 -21.36
N LEU A 309 -11.74 32.75 -21.66
CA LEU A 309 -12.75 33.02 -22.70
C LEU A 309 -13.95 33.78 -22.11
N ASP A 310 -14.92 34.19 -22.95
CA ASP A 310 -16.08 35.00 -22.55
C ASP A 310 -16.89 34.36 -21.42
N ILE A 311 -17.12 33.03 -21.47
CA ILE A 311 -17.94 32.33 -20.47
C ILE A 311 -17.33 32.42 -19.07
N PRO A 312 -16.05 32.03 -18.84
CA PRO A 312 -15.39 32.26 -17.56
C PRO A 312 -15.40 33.73 -17.10
N LEU A 313 -15.19 34.70 -18.01
CA LEU A 313 -15.22 36.12 -17.67
C LEU A 313 -16.58 36.54 -17.15
N ARG A 314 -17.67 36.15 -17.83
CA ARG A 314 -19.05 36.43 -17.38
C ARG A 314 -19.34 35.81 -16.02
N ILE A 315 -18.82 34.61 -15.73
CA ILE A 315 -19.00 33.97 -14.41
C ILE A 315 -18.23 34.77 -13.35
N ILE A 316 -17.02 35.21 -13.62
CA ILE A 316 -16.23 36.05 -12.71
C ILE A 316 -16.99 37.33 -12.39
N GLU A 317 -17.52 38.01 -13.40
CA GLU A 317 -18.26 39.27 -13.24
C GLU A 317 -19.56 39.04 -12.46
N LYS A 318 -20.31 37.97 -12.74
CA LYS A 318 -21.54 37.60 -12.01
C LYS A 318 -21.36 37.56 -10.50
N TYR A 319 -20.22 37.02 -10.02
CA TYR A 319 -19.94 36.84 -8.60
C TYR A 319 -19.03 37.91 -8.00
N LYS A 320 -18.68 38.95 -8.74
CA LYS A 320 -17.76 40.02 -8.34
C LYS A 320 -18.19 40.73 -7.05
N HIS A 321 -19.49 41.09 -6.96
CA HIS A 321 -20.05 41.84 -5.84
C HIS A 321 -20.25 41.00 -4.57
N GLU A 322 -20.12 39.67 -4.66
CA GLU A 322 -20.26 38.77 -3.53
C GLU A 322 -18.93 38.47 -2.85
N ARG A 323 -17.81 38.98 -3.36
CA ARG A 323 -16.46 38.70 -2.83
C ARG A 323 -16.28 39.29 -1.45
N GLN A 324 -15.82 38.46 -0.51
CA GLN A 324 -15.51 38.86 0.85
C GLN A 324 -14.00 38.97 1.11
N SER A 325 -13.17 38.64 0.11
CA SER A 325 -11.71 38.64 0.19
C SER A 325 -11.10 38.80 -1.22
N ASP A 326 -9.79 38.61 -1.33
CA ASP A 326 -9.08 38.54 -2.60
C ASP A 326 -9.47 37.33 -3.48
N LYS A 327 -10.25 36.38 -2.94
CA LYS A 327 -10.70 35.19 -3.69
C LYS A 327 -11.71 35.59 -4.77
N VAL A 328 -11.56 34.94 -5.93
CA VAL A 328 -12.50 35.13 -7.05
C VAL A 328 -13.88 34.58 -6.69
N PHE A 329 -13.94 33.48 -5.97
CA PHE A 329 -15.17 32.81 -5.55
C PHE A 329 -15.17 32.46 -4.05
N ASN A 330 -16.30 32.71 -3.39
CA ASN A 330 -16.55 32.25 -2.00
C ASN A 330 -17.01 30.80 -2.02
N THR A 331 -16.04 29.86 -2.07
CA THR A 331 -16.31 28.44 -2.19
C THR A 331 -16.50 27.75 -0.84
N TRP A 332 -17.17 26.62 -0.84
CA TRP A 332 -17.40 25.78 0.35
C TRP A 332 -16.28 24.77 0.58
N ASP A 333 -16.39 23.97 1.64
CA ASP A 333 -15.51 22.83 1.85
C ASP A 333 -15.78 21.71 0.82
N ARG A 334 -14.87 20.72 0.78
CA ARG A 334 -14.93 19.65 -0.22
C ARG A 334 -16.14 18.72 -0.04
N ASN A 335 -16.54 18.45 1.22
CA ASN A 335 -17.62 17.51 1.49
C ASN A 335 -18.98 18.12 1.12
N TYR A 336 -19.21 19.37 1.52
CA TYR A 336 -20.43 20.10 1.16
C TYR A 336 -20.53 20.28 -0.36
N MET A 337 -19.41 20.63 -1.02
CA MET A 337 -19.36 20.69 -2.48
C MET A 337 -19.71 19.36 -3.15
N SER A 338 -19.22 18.24 -2.60
CA SER A 338 -19.52 16.89 -3.14
C SER A 338 -21.01 16.56 -2.99
N MET A 339 -21.62 16.93 -1.87
CA MET A 339 -23.06 16.75 -1.64
C MET A 339 -23.89 17.56 -2.67
N LEU A 340 -23.56 18.84 -2.85
CA LEU A 340 -24.26 19.68 -3.85
C LEU A 340 -24.06 19.19 -5.30
N MET A 341 -22.89 18.63 -5.63
CA MET A 341 -22.66 17.98 -6.93
C MET A 341 -23.53 16.73 -7.13
N GLN A 342 -23.77 15.97 -6.07
CA GLN A 342 -24.70 14.83 -6.12
C GLN A 342 -26.12 15.30 -6.35
N GLU A 343 -26.60 16.29 -5.59
CA GLU A 343 -27.92 16.89 -5.75
C GLU A 343 -28.09 17.48 -7.19
N LEU A 344 -27.05 18.16 -7.70
CA LEU A 344 -27.04 18.65 -9.07
C LEU A 344 -27.13 17.52 -10.10
N SER A 345 -26.51 16.36 -9.81
CA SER A 345 -26.60 15.17 -10.67
C SER A 345 -28.02 14.60 -10.72
N GLU A 346 -28.74 14.65 -9.61
CA GLU A 346 -30.14 14.20 -9.53
C GLU A 346 -31.05 15.12 -10.32
N VAL A 347 -30.85 16.44 -10.22
CA VAL A 347 -31.64 17.44 -10.97
C VAL A 347 -31.51 17.27 -12.50
N TYR A 348 -30.29 17.00 -12.99
CA TYR A 348 -30.05 16.85 -14.43
C TYR A 348 -30.22 15.42 -14.95
N GLY A 349 -30.32 14.40 -14.08
CA GLY A 349 -30.46 13.00 -14.47
C GLY A 349 -29.17 12.36 -14.99
N PHE A 350 -28.01 13.01 -14.85
CA PHE A 350 -26.71 12.45 -15.21
C PHE A 350 -25.64 12.77 -14.18
N HIS A 351 -24.67 11.85 -14.03
CA HIS A 351 -23.67 11.95 -12.99
C HIS A 351 -22.71 13.12 -13.23
N ILE A 352 -22.62 14.05 -12.28
CA ILE A 352 -21.75 15.23 -12.28
C ILE A 352 -20.76 15.11 -11.13
N THR A 353 -19.48 15.30 -11.39
CA THR A 353 -18.46 15.46 -10.37
C THR A 353 -17.50 16.57 -10.78
N TYR A 354 -16.97 17.30 -9.82
CA TYR A 354 -16.08 18.41 -10.14
C TYR A 354 -14.87 17.98 -11.01
N HIS A 355 -14.40 16.74 -10.85
CA HIS A 355 -13.30 16.22 -11.66
C HIS A 355 -13.66 16.06 -13.15
N LYS A 356 -14.96 15.82 -13.47
CA LYS A 356 -15.44 15.80 -14.87
C LYS A 356 -15.28 17.13 -15.58
N ALA A 357 -15.43 18.27 -14.88
CA ALA A 357 -15.18 19.59 -15.47
C ALA A 357 -13.77 19.68 -16.07
N ARG A 358 -12.78 19.26 -15.30
CA ARG A 358 -11.39 19.21 -15.78
C ARG A 358 -11.16 18.20 -16.91
N HIS A 359 -11.89 17.08 -16.92
CA HIS A 359 -11.88 16.15 -18.05
C HIS A 359 -12.55 16.76 -19.30
N ASN A 360 -13.64 17.50 -19.14
CA ASN A 360 -14.28 18.22 -20.24
C ASN A 360 -13.32 19.25 -20.85
N PHE A 361 -12.58 20.01 -20.03
CA PHE A 361 -11.56 20.93 -20.51
C PHE A 361 -10.53 20.20 -21.39
N GLY A 362 -9.91 19.15 -20.88
CA GLY A 362 -8.88 18.43 -21.61
C GLY A 362 -9.38 17.72 -22.86
N THR A 363 -10.68 17.37 -22.92
CA THR A 363 -11.26 16.66 -24.06
C THR A 363 -12.00 17.62 -24.98
N HIS A 364 -13.09 18.25 -24.52
CA HIS A 364 -14.01 19.03 -25.36
C HIS A 364 -13.51 20.42 -25.67
N MET A 365 -12.84 21.09 -24.68
CA MET A 365 -12.45 22.49 -24.83
C MET A 365 -11.05 22.67 -25.43
N THR A 366 -10.25 21.59 -25.52
CA THR A 366 -8.87 21.67 -26.02
C THR A 366 -8.55 20.62 -27.09
N LEU A 367 -8.34 19.35 -26.72
CA LEU A 367 -7.84 18.33 -27.67
C LEU A 367 -8.80 18.07 -28.84
N SER A 368 -10.11 18.06 -28.62
CA SER A 368 -11.09 17.89 -29.70
C SER A 368 -11.14 19.08 -30.67
N LEU A 369 -10.64 20.24 -30.23
CA LEU A 369 -10.53 21.46 -31.05
C LEU A 369 -9.13 21.64 -31.65
N GLY A 370 -8.28 20.61 -31.61
CA GLY A 370 -6.97 20.60 -32.23
C GLY A 370 -5.85 21.25 -31.43
N VAL A 371 -6.07 21.63 -30.17
CA VAL A 371 -4.99 22.18 -29.32
C VAL A 371 -3.93 21.11 -29.08
N PRO A 372 -2.62 21.40 -29.35
CA PRO A 372 -1.54 20.42 -29.13
C PRO A 372 -1.51 19.93 -27.70
N ILE A 373 -1.26 18.60 -27.52
CA ILE A 373 -1.29 17.96 -26.20
C ILE A 373 -0.26 18.54 -25.24
N GLU A 374 0.88 19.00 -25.74
CA GLU A 374 1.92 19.71 -24.97
C GLU A 374 1.39 21.00 -24.37
N THR A 375 0.65 21.79 -25.18
CA THR A 375 0.00 23.02 -24.75
C THR A 375 -1.06 22.72 -23.68
N VAL A 376 -1.91 21.72 -23.91
CA VAL A 376 -2.93 21.29 -22.93
C VAL A 376 -2.25 20.82 -21.64
N SER A 377 -1.13 20.10 -21.72
CA SER A 377 -0.36 19.65 -20.55
C SER A 377 0.13 20.83 -19.71
N LYS A 378 0.65 21.87 -20.34
CA LYS A 378 1.09 23.12 -19.68
C LYS A 378 -0.11 23.86 -19.07
N MET A 379 -1.18 24.08 -19.84
CA MET A 379 -2.40 24.72 -19.35
C MET A 379 -2.98 24.01 -18.13
N MET A 380 -2.95 22.68 -18.12
CA MET A 380 -3.42 21.87 -16.99
C MET A 380 -2.38 21.75 -15.86
N GLY A 381 -1.16 22.26 -16.01
CA GLY A 381 -0.09 22.16 -15.01
C GLY A 381 0.26 20.70 -14.69
N HIS A 382 0.42 19.85 -15.70
CA HIS A 382 0.89 18.50 -15.54
C HIS A 382 2.42 18.45 -15.60
N THR A 383 3.06 17.72 -14.69
CA THR A 383 4.51 17.51 -14.67
C THR A 383 4.97 16.50 -15.75
N SER A 384 4.04 15.70 -16.28
CA SER A 384 4.29 14.74 -17.35
C SER A 384 3.16 14.73 -18.36
N ILE A 385 3.51 14.74 -19.65
CA ILE A 385 2.57 14.66 -20.76
C ILE A 385 1.74 13.37 -20.76
N THR A 386 2.29 12.27 -20.20
CA THR A 386 1.56 11.00 -20.06
C THR A 386 0.29 11.15 -19.23
N THR A 387 0.25 12.12 -18.30
CA THR A 387 -0.96 12.48 -17.54
C THR A 387 -2.01 13.10 -18.46
N THR A 388 -1.61 13.82 -19.51
CA THR A 388 -2.52 14.45 -20.47
C THR A 388 -3.03 13.47 -21.52
N GLN A 389 -2.27 12.42 -21.84
CA GLN A 389 -2.67 11.38 -22.81
C GLN A 389 -3.98 10.67 -22.45
N ILE A 390 -4.40 10.71 -21.18
CA ILE A 390 -5.70 10.16 -20.76
C ILE A 390 -6.90 10.87 -21.44
N TYR A 391 -6.73 12.13 -21.85
CA TYR A 391 -7.75 12.93 -22.53
C TYR A 391 -7.74 12.74 -24.05
N ALA A 392 -6.58 12.38 -24.63
CA ALA A 392 -6.41 12.19 -26.07
C ALA A 392 -7.06 10.92 -26.65
N ARG A 393 -7.55 10.01 -25.78
CA ARG A 393 -8.19 8.74 -26.17
C ARG A 393 -9.70 8.89 -26.46
N ALA A 394 -10.24 10.10 -26.44
CA ALA A 394 -11.59 10.33 -26.93
C ALA A 394 -11.62 10.18 -28.48
N PRO A 395 -12.68 9.60 -29.08
CA PRO A 395 -12.81 9.59 -30.53
C PRO A 395 -12.74 11.03 -31.04
N ARG A 396 -11.87 11.27 -32.05
CA ARG A 396 -11.89 12.53 -32.78
C ARG A 396 -13.29 12.71 -33.34
N MET A 397 -13.96 13.80 -32.99
CA MET A 397 -15.14 14.20 -33.74
C MET A 397 -14.63 14.53 -35.15
N VAL A 398 -15.02 13.70 -36.12
CA VAL A 398 -14.88 14.06 -37.53
C VAL A 398 -15.78 15.28 -37.74
N ALA A 399 -15.19 16.36 -38.21
CA ALA A 399 -15.88 17.59 -38.52
C ALA A 399 -16.89 17.35 -39.64
#